data_a6093f2a430956ea415564696d2e01a9
#
_entry.id   a6093f2a430956ea415564696d2e01a9
#
_cell.length_a   1.000
_cell.length_b   1.000
_cell.length_c   1.000
_cell.angle_alpha   90.00
_cell.angle_beta   90.00
_cell.angle_gamma   90.00
#
_symmetry.space_group_name_H-M   'P 1'
#
loop_
_entity.id
_entity.type
_entity.pdbx_description
1 polymer ?
#
loop_
_entity_poly.entity_id
_entity_poly.type
_entity_poly.pdbx_seq_one_letter_code
_entity_poly.pdbx_strand_id
1 'polypeptide(L)'
;MRTRLFAVLATVVVFLSACGINSIPRAEEEAKARWADVQNYYQRRADLVPNLVSTVRAAAAQERNVLREVTEARASATRVTVSPDQLRDPAAMARFAAAQQQLTLSLQRLQEAYPELRSNQNFLTLQDQLEGTENRIATARRDYNGAVQAYNTEIRTFPSVIGARIIYGSQPMAPYQADQAAQRAPTVDFGNGQ
;
A
#
# COMPACT_ATOMS: atom_id res chain seq x y z
N MET A 1 -48.43 -32.74 0.73
CA MET A 1 -47.94 -31.61 1.58
C MET A 1 -46.40 -31.62 1.74
N ARG A 2 -45.78 -32.73 2.06
CA ARG A 2 -44.34 -32.88 2.27
C ARG A 2 -43.48 -32.46 1.06
N THR A 3 -43.84 -32.89 -0.15
CA THR A 3 -43.13 -32.57 -1.40
C THR A 3 -43.15 -31.06 -1.75
N ARG A 4 -44.26 -30.37 -1.49
CA ARG A 4 -44.36 -28.92 -1.70
C ARG A 4 -43.50 -28.12 -0.69
N LEU A 5 -43.45 -28.61 0.55
CA LEU A 5 -42.58 -28.01 1.59
C LEU A 5 -41.10 -28.15 1.26
N PHE A 6 -40.70 -29.35 0.76
CA PHE A 6 -39.33 -29.58 0.29
C PHE A 6 -38.95 -28.71 -0.92
N ALA A 7 -39.87 -28.54 -1.87
CA ALA A 7 -39.65 -27.68 -3.03
C ALA A 7 -39.47 -26.22 -2.60
N VAL A 8 -40.30 -25.69 -1.70
CA VAL A 8 -40.18 -24.34 -1.17
C VAL A 8 -38.86 -24.16 -0.40
N LEU A 9 -38.50 -25.12 0.44
CA LEU A 9 -37.26 -25.08 1.21
C LEU A 9 -36.02 -25.09 0.28
N ALA A 10 -36.03 -25.94 -0.75
CA ALA A 10 -34.97 -25.98 -1.77
C ALA A 10 -34.84 -24.67 -2.54
N THR A 11 -35.97 -24.06 -2.91
CA THR A 11 -35.99 -22.77 -3.60
C THR A 11 -35.42 -21.64 -2.71
N VAL A 12 -35.80 -21.58 -1.44
CA VAL A 12 -35.28 -20.62 -0.47
C VAL A 12 -33.77 -20.80 -0.27
N VAL A 13 -33.27 -22.04 -0.19
CA VAL A 13 -31.82 -22.30 -0.07
C VAL A 13 -31.08 -21.85 -1.32
N VAL A 14 -31.62 -22.05 -2.52
CA VAL A 14 -31.01 -21.58 -3.78
C VAL A 14 -30.97 -20.06 -3.84
N PHE A 15 -32.03 -19.36 -3.45
CA PHE A 15 -32.06 -17.90 -3.41
C PHE A 15 -31.11 -17.31 -2.37
N LEU A 16 -30.98 -17.91 -1.19
CA LEU A 16 -30.03 -17.51 -0.16
C LEU A 16 -28.58 -17.75 -0.60
N SER A 17 -28.29 -18.79 -1.35
CA SER A 17 -26.95 -19.08 -1.87
C SER A 17 -26.53 -18.13 -3.00
N ALA A 18 -27.47 -17.70 -3.85
CA ALA A 18 -27.18 -16.80 -4.97
C ALA A 18 -26.72 -15.39 -4.52
N CYS A 19 -27.16 -14.93 -3.36
CA CYS A 19 -26.84 -13.60 -2.85
C CYS A 19 -25.39 -13.46 -2.39
N GLY A 20 -24.71 -14.55 -1.96
CA GLY A 20 -23.33 -14.51 -1.44
C GLY A 20 -22.24 -14.89 -2.46
N ILE A 21 -22.57 -15.56 -3.56
CA ILE A 21 -21.57 -16.03 -4.53
C ILE A 21 -20.92 -14.87 -5.30
N ASN A 22 -21.70 -13.89 -5.73
CA ASN A 22 -21.20 -12.76 -6.51
C ASN A 22 -20.49 -11.68 -5.66
N SER A 23 -20.60 -11.71 -4.34
CA SER A 23 -19.93 -10.74 -3.46
C SER A 23 -18.42 -10.99 -3.40
N ILE A 24 -17.98 -12.25 -3.51
CA ILE A 24 -16.56 -12.63 -3.45
C ILE A 24 -15.76 -12.01 -4.60
N PRO A 25 -16.10 -12.24 -5.89
CA PRO A 25 -15.40 -11.59 -6.99
C PRO A 25 -15.44 -10.06 -6.92
N ARG A 26 -16.57 -9.49 -6.48
CA ARG A 26 -16.68 -8.04 -6.31
C ARG A 26 -15.71 -7.51 -5.26
N ALA A 27 -15.63 -8.15 -4.09
CA ALA A 27 -14.70 -7.76 -3.04
C ALA A 27 -13.22 -7.97 -3.46
N GLU A 28 -12.95 -9.02 -4.24
CA GLU A 28 -11.63 -9.28 -4.81
C GLU A 28 -11.21 -8.16 -5.79
N GLU A 29 -12.08 -7.81 -6.72
CA GLU A 29 -11.81 -6.74 -7.68
C GLU A 29 -11.68 -5.36 -7.02
N GLU A 30 -12.46 -5.08 -5.98
CA GLU A 30 -12.30 -3.86 -5.18
C GLU A 30 -10.92 -3.80 -4.53
N ALA A 31 -10.44 -4.90 -3.92
CA ALA A 31 -9.10 -4.93 -3.33
C ALA A 31 -8.00 -4.74 -4.38
N LYS A 32 -8.13 -5.32 -5.58
CA LYS A 32 -7.21 -5.11 -6.70
C LYS A 32 -7.22 -3.65 -7.20
N ALA A 33 -8.39 -3.04 -7.29
CA ALA A 33 -8.53 -1.64 -7.68
C ALA A 33 -7.85 -0.70 -6.68
N ARG A 34 -8.06 -0.92 -5.38
CA ARG A 34 -7.39 -0.15 -4.32
C ARG A 34 -5.87 -0.35 -4.31
N TRP A 35 -5.42 -1.56 -4.67
CA TRP A 35 -3.99 -1.81 -4.85
C TRP A 35 -3.40 -1.01 -6.01
N ALA A 36 -4.11 -0.92 -7.12
CA ALA A 36 -3.69 -0.08 -8.25
C ALA A 36 -3.56 1.40 -7.85
N ASP A 37 -4.47 1.94 -7.02
CA ASP A 37 -4.36 3.28 -6.48
C ASP A 37 -3.08 3.47 -5.65
N VAL A 38 -2.74 2.49 -4.79
CA VAL A 38 -1.49 2.49 -4.02
C VAL A 38 -0.27 2.57 -4.96
N GLN A 39 -0.21 1.71 -5.98
CA GLN A 39 0.89 1.69 -6.95
C GLN A 39 1.00 3.02 -7.72
N ASN A 40 -0.12 3.60 -8.15
CA ASN A 40 -0.16 4.87 -8.86
C ASN A 40 0.43 6.02 -8.02
N TYR A 41 0.13 6.10 -6.73
CA TYR A 41 0.70 7.14 -5.88
C TYR A 41 2.18 6.92 -5.57
N TYR A 42 2.63 5.68 -5.42
CA TYR A 42 4.06 5.39 -5.29
C TYR A 42 4.82 5.71 -6.58
N GLN A 43 4.25 5.42 -7.75
CA GLN A 43 4.82 5.82 -9.03
C GLN A 43 4.92 7.34 -9.13
N ARG A 44 3.85 8.07 -8.81
CA ARG A 44 3.87 9.55 -8.79
C ARG A 44 4.98 10.10 -7.89
N ARG A 45 5.19 9.50 -6.70
CA ARG A 45 6.30 9.88 -5.83
C ARG A 45 7.65 9.65 -6.50
N ALA A 46 7.86 8.50 -7.12
CA ALA A 46 9.09 8.18 -7.82
C ALA A 46 9.37 9.12 -9.01
N ASP A 47 8.32 9.63 -9.66
CA ASP A 47 8.43 10.55 -10.80
C ASP A 47 8.80 11.97 -10.37
N LEU A 48 8.58 12.36 -9.12
CA LEU A 48 9.02 13.64 -8.56
C LEU A 48 10.53 13.65 -8.24
N VAL A 49 11.14 12.49 -7.97
CA VAL A 49 12.54 12.38 -7.54
C VAL A 49 13.54 12.96 -8.54
N PRO A 50 13.47 12.72 -9.86
CA PRO A 50 14.41 13.32 -10.82
C PRO A 50 14.41 14.84 -10.79
N ASN A 51 13.22 15.46 -10.65
CA ASN A 51 13.10 16.92 -10.57
C ASN A 51 13.73 17.44 -9.28
N LEU A 52 13.53 16.76 -8.16
CA LEU A 52 14.15 17.10 -6.89
C LEU A 52 15.68 17.00 -6.97
N VAL A 53 16.21 15.89 -7.51
CA VAL A 53 17.65 15.67 -7.70
C VAL A 53 18.25 16.74 -8.62
N SER A 54 17.58 17.13 -9.71
CA SER A 54 18.07 18.18 -10.62
C SER A 54 18.08 19.56 -9.94
N THR A 55 17.07 19.89 -9.16
CA THR A 55 16.98 21.14 -8.40
C THR A 55 18.11 21.23 -7.36
N VAL A 56 18.34 20.17 -6.59
CA VAL A 56 19.42 20.10 -5.61
C VAL A 56 20.78 20.20 -6.30
N ARG A 57 20.99 19.48 -7.39
CA ARG A 57 22.26 19.52 -8.16
C ARG A 57 22.59 20.90 -8.71
N ALA A 58 21.58 21.66 -9.13
CA ALA A 58 21.76 23.01 -9.64
C ALA A 58 22.14 24.02 -8.55
N ALA A 59 21.68 23.80 -7.32
CA ALA A 59 21.89 24.72 -6.20
C ALA A 59 23.11 24.35 -5.32
N ALA A 60 23.45 23.05 -5.22
CA ALA A 60 24.49 22.53 -4.33
C ALA A 60 25.33 21.47 -5.04
N ALA A 61 26.48 21.85 -5.59
CA ALA A 61 27.31 20.98 -6.43
C ALA A 61 28.20 19.98 -5.65
N GLN A 62 28.29 20.05 -4.32
CA GLN A 62 29.39 19.44 -3.57
C GLN A 62 29.13 18.01 -3.04
N GLU A 63 27.91 17.63 -2.68
CA GLU A 63 27.64 16.30 -2.10
C GLU A 63 26.95 15.34 -3.10
N ARG A 64 27.75 14.65 -3.88
CA ARG A 64 27.25 13.66 -4.86
C ARG A 64 26.71 12.37 -4.24
N ASN A 65 27.09 12.03 -3.00
CA ASN A 65 26.73 10.76 -2.38
C ASN A 65 25.24 10.66 -2.03
N VAL A 66 24.68 11.70 -1.42
CA VAL A 66 23.24 11.73 -1.06
C VAL A 66 22.36 11.68 -2.30
N LEU A 67 22.72 12.43 -3.35
CA LEU A 67 21.99 12.41 -4.63
C LEU A 67 22.04 11.04 -5.30
N ARG A 68 23.17 10.33 -5.22
CA ARG A 68 23.30 8.95 -5.73
C ARG A 68 22.42 8.00 -4.94
N GLU A 69 22.45 8.07 -3.59
CA GLU A 69 21.62 7.24 -2.71
C GLU A 69 20.12 7.38 -3.06
N VAL A 70 19.62 8.60 -3.24
CA VAL A 70 18.22 8.85 -3.61
C VAL A 70 17.91 8.25 -4.99
N THR A 71 18.81 8.39 -5.95
CA THR A 71 18.62 7.85 -7.31
C THR A 71 18.60 6.32 -7.29
N GLU A 72 19.48 5.68 -6.52
CA GLU A 72 19.53 4.22 -6.34
C GLU A 72 18.28 3.71 -5.59
N ALA A 73 17.87 4.39 -4.54
CA ALA A 73 16.65 4.05 -3.80
C ALA A 73 15.40 4.16 -4.69
N ARG A 74 15.31 5.21 -5.54
CA ARG A 74 14.25 5.33 -6.54
C ARG A 74 14.26 4.15 -7.51
N ALA A 75 15.42 3.81 -8.07
CA ALA A 75 15.55 2.70 -9.00
C ALA A 75 15.14 1.36 -8.35
N SER A 76 15.47 1.14 -7.08
CA SER A 76 15.02 -0.02 -6.30
C SER A 76 13.50 -0.01 -6.10
N ALA A 77 12.94 1.11 -5.66
CA ALA A 77 11.51 1.27 -5.39
C ALA A 77 10.64 1.06 -6.63
N THR A 78 11.10 1.50 -7.81
CA THR A 78 10.38 1.32 -9.09
C THR A 78 10.53 -0.07 -9.69
N ARG A 79 11.58 -0.81 -9.33
CA ARG A 79 11.81 -2.18 -9.82
C ARG A 79 10.97 -3.21 -9.09
N VAL A 80 10.71 -2.99 -7.79
CA VAL A 80 9.92 -3.90 -6.98
C VAL A 80 8.44 -3.59 -7.18
N THR A 81 7.74 -4.45 -7.90
CA THR A 81 6.29 -4.36 -8.14
C THR A 81 5.60 -5.58 -7.54
N VAL A 82 4.32 -5.45 -7.21
CA VAL A 82 3.46 -6.55 -6.75
C VAL A 82 2.29 -6.67 -7.70
N SER A 83 2.25 -7.75 -8.47
CA SER A 83 1.13 -8.04 -9.37
C SER A 83 -0.13 -8.44 -8.59
N PRO A 84 -1.32 -8.39 -9.21
CA PRO A 84 -2.57 -8.82 -8.57
C PRO A 84 -2.52 -10.24 -8.01
N ASP A 85 -1.82 -11.17 -8.69
CA ASP A 85 -1.67 -12.55 -8.22
C ASP A 85 -0.77 -12.66 -6.98
N GLN A 86 0.15 -11.72 -6.81
CA GLN A 86 1.05 -11.65 -5.65
C GLN A 86 0.44 -10.96 -4.43
N LEU A 87 -0.79 -10.44 -4.51
CA LEU A 87 -1.48 -9.86 -3.35
C LEU A 87 -1.76 -10.88 -2.23
N ARG A 88 -1.62 -12.17 -2.53
CA ARG A 88 -1.73 -13.28 -1.58
C ARG A 88 -0.38 -13.67 -0.95
N ASP A 89 0.73 -13.09 -1.41
CA ASP A 89 2.08 -13.35 -0.91
C ASP A 89 2.54 -12.25 0.07
N PRO A 90 2.56 -12.51 1.39
CA PRO A 90 3.03 -11.55 2.37
C PRO A 90 4.50 -11.14 2.17
N ALA A 91 5.33 -12.05 1.61
CA ALA A 91 6.74 -11.75 1.37
C ALA A 91 6.93 -10.78 0.19
N ALA A 92 6.11 -10.89 -0.87
CA ALA A 92 6.11 -9.92 -1.96
C ALA A 92 5.69 -8.53 -1.45
N MET A 93 4.64 -8.48 -0.62
CA MET A 93 4.17 -7.24 -0.02
C MET A 93 5.22 -6.61 0.90
N ALA A 94 5.91 -7.42 1.71
CA ALA A 94 6.98 -6.93 2.59
C ALA A 94 8.18 -6.39 1.79
N ARG A 95 8.60 -7.06 0.71
CA ARG A 95 9.68 -6.57 -0.17
C ARG A 95 9.32 -5.23 -0.82
N PHE A 96 8.08 -5.09 -1.28
CA PHE A 96 7.59 -3.83 -1.82
C PHE A 96 7.62 -2.72 -0.76
N ALA A 97 7.07 -2.98 0.44
CA ALA A 97 7.06 -2.03 1.53
C ALA A 97 8.48 -1.58 1.93
N ALA A 98 9.44 -2.51 2.03
CA ALA A 98 10.83 -2.21 2.36
C ALA A 98 11.52 -1.32 1.30
N ALA A 99 11.30 -1.59 0.00
CA ALA A 99 11.86 -0.78 -1.07
C ALA A 99 11.27 0.65 -1.05
N GLN A 100 9.98 0.79 -0.79
CA GLN A 100 9.32 2.10 -0.66
C GLN A 100 9.80 2.86 0.58
N GLN A 101 10.02 2.17 1.69
CA GLN A 101 10.57 2.77 2.91
C GLN A 101 12.00 3.27 2.71
N GLN A 102 12.84 2.54 2.00
CA GLN A 102 14.20 2.97 1.69
C GLN A 102 14.20 4.30 0.90
N LEU A 103 13.29 4.45 -0.08
CA LEU A 103 13.14 5.71 -0.81
C LEU A 103 12.68 6.84 0.14
N THR A 104 11.75 6.60 1.04
CA THR A 104 11.32 7.60 2.03
C THR A 104 12.49 8.09 2.88
N LEU A 105 13.28 7.16 3.43
CA LEU A 105 14.44 7.50 4.26
C LEU A 105 15.51 8.28 3.48
N SER A 106 15.76 7.92 2.22
CA SER A 106 16.74 8.64 1.38
C SER A 106 16.28 10.06 1.05
N LEU A 107 14.97 10.27 0.85
CA LEU A 107 14.40 11.61 0.64
C LEU A 107 14.49 12.47 1.90
N GLN A 108 14.27 11.90 3.08
CA GLN A 108 14.45 12.61 4.36
C GLN A 108 15.90 13.05 4.55
N ARG A 109 16.87 12.14 4.32
CA ARG A 109 18.32 12.49 4.37
C ARG A 109 18.68 13.60 3.40
N LEU A 110 18.08 13.59 2.19
CA LEU A 110 18.31 14.66 1.22
C LEU A 110 17.86 16.03 1.78
N GLN A 111 16.71 16.09 2.43
CA GLN A 111 16.19 17.32 3.04
C GLN A 111 17.04 17.79 4.21
N GLU A 112 17.61 16.88 4.99
CA GLU A 112 18.49 17.17 6.11
C GLU A 112 19.88 17.62 5.66
N ALA A 113 20.39 17.05 4.56
CA ALA A 113 21.72 17.37 4.04
C ALA A 113 21.82 18.76 3.38
N TYR A 114 20.68 19.34 2.96
CA TYR A 114 20.66 20.62 2.23
C TYR A 114 19.71 21.64 2.88
N PRO A 115 19.96 22.09 4.11
CA PRO A 115 19.09 23.03 4.81
C PRO A 115 19.00 24.41 4.12
N GLU A 116 20.02 24.81 3.35
CA GLU A 116 20.06 26.04 2.57
C GLU A 116 19.03 26.09 1.45
N LEU A 117 18.57 24.91 0.96
CA LEU A 117 17.54 24.84 -0.08
C LEU A 117 16.14 25.19 0.42
N ARG A 118 15.95 25.33 1.72
CA ARG A 118 14.66 25.74 2.30
C ARG A 118 14.25 27.16 1.89
N SER A 119 15.15 27.95 1.32
CA SER A 119 14.84 29.26 0.72
C SER A 119 14.62 29.19 -0.80
N ASN A 120 14.84 28.02 -1.44
CA ASN A 120 14.67 27.85 -2.88
C ASN A 120 13.21 27.50 -3.22
N GLN A 121 12.54 28.38 -3.98
CA GLN A 121 11.13 28.23 -4.31
C GLN A 121 10.80 26.93 -5.06
N ASN A 122 11.67 26.48 -5.97
CA ASN A 122 11.47 25.25 -6.73
C ASN A 122 11.57 24.02 -5.80
N PHE A 123 12.50 24.05 -4.85
CA PHE A 123 12.68 23.01 -3.86
C PHE A 123 11.45 22.91 -2.93
N LEU A 124 10.95 24.06 -2.44
CA LEU A 124 9.74 24.11 -1.61
C LEU A 124 8.52 23.55 -2.36
N THR A 125 8.32 23.96 -3.61
CA THR A 125 7.22 23.44 -4.43
C THR A 125 7.27 21.92 -4.59
N LEU A 126 8.46 21.34 -4.78
CA LEU A 126 8.64 19.89 -4.87
C LEU A 126 8.42 19.19 -3.53
N GLN A 127 8.82 19.81 -2.41
CA GLN A 127 8.50 19.30 -1.07
C GLN A 127 6.99 19.24 -0.83
N ASP A 128 6.27 20.31 -1.13
CA ASP A 128 4.80 20.35 -0.99
C ASP A 128 4.13 19.25 -1.83
N GLN A 129 4.61 18.99 -3.04
CA GLN A 129 4.12 17.91 -3.90
C GLN A 129 4.43 16.54 -3.33
N LEU A 130 5.62 16.34 -2.74
CA LEU A 130 6.00 15.09 -2.08
C LEU A 130 5.15 14.84 -0.84
N GLU A 131 4.95 15.85 0.01
CA GLU A 131 4.09 15.75 1.21
C GLU A 131 2.64 15.46 0.83
N GLY A 132 2.11 16.14 -0.18
CA GLY A 132 0.78 15.86 -0.72
C GLY A 132 0.66 14.44 -1.26
N THR A 133 1.71 13.91 -1.88
CA THR A 133 1.76 12.54 -2.40
C THR A 133 1.84 11.53 -1.25
N GLU A 134 2.63 11.79 -0.20
CA GLU A 134 2.69 10.92 1.01
C GLU A 134 1.33 10.82 1.71
N ASN A 135 0.61 11.92 1.83
CA ASN A 135 -0.75 11.91 2.39
C ASN A 135 -1.71 11.06 1.56
N ARG A 136 -1.59 11.11 0.23
CA ARG A 136 -2.39 10.26 -0.68
C ARG A 136 -1.99 8.78 -0.58
N ILE A 137 -0.69 8.47 -0.47
CA ILE A 137 -0.18 7.11 -0.22
C ILE A 137 -0.75 6.58 1.09
N ALA A 138 -0.70 7.36 2.17
CA ALA A 138 -1.24 6.94 3.47
C ALA A 138 -2.75 6.65 3.40
N THR A 139 -3.51 7.44 2.64
CA THR A 139 -4.95 7.21 2.42
C THR A 139 -5.17 5.95 1.58
N ALA A 140 -4.51 5.82 0.42
CA ALA A 140 -4.65 4.66 -0.45
C ALA A 140 -4.28 3.34 0.26
N ARG A 141 -3.27 3.34 1.13
CA ARG A 141 -2.90 2.17 1.95
C ARG A 141 -4.01 1.79 2.93
N ARG A 142 -4.68 2.76 3.56
CA ARG A 142 -5.83 2.50 4.44
C ARG A 142 -7.00 1.92 3.67
N ASP A 143 -7.29 2.48 2.49
CA ASP A 143 -8.38 2.03 1.63
C ASP A 143 -8.13 0.61 1.12
N TYR A 144 -6.89 0.31 0.68
CA TYR A 144 -6.48 -1.05 0.32
C TYR A 144 -6.65 -2.04 1.49
N ASN A 145 -6.15 -1.69 2.67
CA ASN A 145 -6.27 -2.56 3.84
C ASN A 145 -7.74 -2.79 4.24
N GLY A 146 -8.60 -1.77 4.12
CA GLY A 146 -10.04 -1.91 4.32
C GLY A 146 -10.68 -2.87 3.32
N ALA A 147 -10.33 -2.75 2.03
CA ALA A 147 -10.82 -3.65 0.99
C ALA A 147 -10.31 -5.11 1.19
N VAL A 148 -9.04 -5.28 1.57
CA VAL A 148 -8.48 -6.60 1.92
C VAL A 148 -9.20 -7.20 3.12
N GLN A 149 -9.49 -6.41 4.16
CA GLN A 149 -10.23 -6.87 5.31
C GLN A 149 -11.65 -7.32 4.92
N ALA A 150 -12.34 -6.53 4.10
CA ALA A 150 -13.68 -6.86 3.61
C ALA A 150 -13.66 -8.18 2.80
N TYR A 151 -12.74 -8.32 1.84
CA TYR A 151 -12.55 -9.54 1.07
C TYR A 151 -12.23 -10.74 1.96
N ASN A 152 -11.26 -10.60 2.86
CA ASN A 152 -10.85 -11.70 3.75
C ASN A 152 -11.97 -12.11 4.72
N THR A 153 -12.85 -11.19 5.11
CA THR A 153 -14.03 -11.47 5.90
C THR A 153 -15.06 -12.23 5.07
N GLU A 154 -15.34 -11.75 3.85
CA GLU A 154 -16.32 -12.34 2.95
C GLU A 154 -16.01 -13.80 2.64
N ILE A 155 -14.78 -14.17 2.35
CA ILE A 155 -14.37 -15.54 2.05
C ILE A 155 -14.41 -16.50 3.26
N ARG A 156 -14.61 -15.98 4.48
CA ARG A 156 -14.61 -16.75 5.75
C ARG A 156 -15.97 -16.82 6.41
N THR A 157 -16.91 -15.96 6.03
CA THR A 157 -18.24 -15.87 6.66
C THR A 157 -19.29 -16.66 5.88
N PHE A 158 -20.27 -17.21 6.61
CA PHE A 158 -21.43 -17.86 5.99
C PHE A 158 -22.39 -16.79 5.43
N PRO A 159 -23.03 -17.02 4.27
CA PRO A 159 -22.99 -18.22 3.41
C PRO A 159 -21.82 -18.23 2.39
N SER A 160 -21.12 -17.12 2.19
CA SER A 160 -20.11 -16.91 1.13
C SER A 160 -18.94 -17.88 1.21
N VAL A 161 -18.58 -18.35 2.41
CA VAL A 161 -17.48 -19.31 2.62
C VAL A 161 -17.64 -20.61 1.81
N ILE A 162 -18.87 -21.02 1.52
CA ILE A 162 -19.15 -22.20 0.71
C ILE A 162 -18.73 -21.95 -0.74
N GLY A 163 -19.16 -20.81 -1.31
CA GLY A 163 -18.76 -20.39 -2.65
C GLY A 163 -17.25 -20.13 -2.77
N ALA A 164 -16.67 -19.51 -1.75
CA ALA A 164 -15.24 -19.23 -1.68
C ALA A 164 -14.39 -20.50 -1.79
N ARG A 165 -14.75 -21.55 -1.07
CA ARG A 165 -13.98 -22.79 -1.05
C ARG A 165 -14.26 -23.72 -2.23
N ILE A 166 -15.52 -23.87 -2.61
CA ILE A 166 -15.94 -24.89 -3.60
C ILE A 166 -15.85 -24.37 -5.03
N ILE A 167 -16.20 -23.09 -5.25
CA ILE A 167 -16.31 -22.54 -6.61
C ILE A 167 -15.03 -21.77 -6.98
N TYR A 168 -14.53 -20.90 -6.10
CA TYR A 168 -13.45 -19.96 -6.42
C TYR A 168 -12.08 -20.37 -5.91
N GLY A 169 -11.97 -21.31 -4.95
CA GLY A 169 -10.70 -21.66 -4.33
C GLY A 169 -10.02 -20.43 -3.69
N SER A 170 -10.83 -19.51 -3.16
CA SER A 170 -10.37 -18.21 -2.68
C SER A 170 -9.38 -18.33 -1.54
N GLN A 171 -8.29 -17.56 -1.62
CA GLN A 171 -7.27 -17.44 -0.59
C GLN A 171 -7.23 -16.01 -0.03
N PRO A 172 -6.88 -15.84 1.24
CA PRO A 172 -6.80 -14.50 1.83
C PRO A 172 -5.70 -13.66 1.18
N MET A 173 -5.96 -12.38 1.02
CA MET A 173 -4.99 -11.38 0.58
C MET A 173 -4.18 -10.85 1.77
N ALA A 174 -2.94 -10.50 1.51
CA ALA A 174 -2.04 -9.89 2.48
C ALA A 174 -2.31 -8.37 2.59
N PRO A 175 -2.51 -7.84 3.80
CA PRO A 175 -2.60 -6.41 4.00
C PRO A 175 -1.24 -5.75 3.79
N TYR A 176 -1.24 -4.47 3.42
CA TYR A 176 -0.04 -3.65 3.43
C TYR A 176 0.35 -3.35 4.89
N GLN A 177 1.52 -3.79 5.29
CA GLN A 177 2.06 -3.50 6.62
C GLN A 177 3.19 -2.48 6.48
N ALA A 178 3.14 -1.42 7.29
CA ALA A 178 4.32 -0.59 7.50
C ALA A 178 5.35 -1.40 8.30
N ASP A 179 6.63 -1.12 8.07
CA ASP A 179 7.71 -1.81 8.77
C ASP A 179 7.47 -1.81 10.29
N GLN A 180 7.68 -2.97 10.92
CA GLN A 180 7.49 -3.13 12.37
C GLN A 180 8.38 -2.18 13.18
N ALA A 181 9.49 -1.73 12.62
CA ALA A 181 10.34 -0.71 13.24
C ALA A 181 9.64 0.65 13.37
N ALA A 182 8.79 1.01 12.41
CA ALA A 182 8.00 2.25 12.44
C ALA A 182 6.79 2.17 13.40
N GLN A 183 6.43 0.97 13.87
CA GLN A 183 5.35 0.76 14.84
C GLN A 183 5.84 0.87 16.29
N ARG A 184 7.16 0.88 16.55
CA ARG A 184 7.69 1.12 17.88
C ARG A 184 7.74 2.62 18.10
N ALA A 185 6.95 3.09 19.06
CA ALA A 185 7.07 4.47 19.53
C ALA A 185 8.55 4.72 19.96
N PRO A 186 9.15 5.85 19.57
CA PRO A 186 10.48 6.20 20.06
C PRO A 186 10.46 6.20 21.59
N THR A 187 11.33 5.41 22.20
CA THR A 187 11.56 5.46 23.65
C THR A 187 12.22 6.80 23.95
N VAL A 188 11.46 7.72 24.52
CA VAL A 188 12.02 8.96 25.06
C VAL A 188 12.68 8.60 26.38
N ASP A 189 13.99 8.50 26.39
CA ASP A 189 14.76 8.40 27.63
C ASP A 189 14.82 9.81 28.25
N PHE A 190 13.97 10.03 29.22
CA PHE A 190 14.07 11.19 30.09
C PHE A 190 15.18 10.93 31.12
N GLY A 191 16.44 10.93 30.69
CA GLY A 191 17.59 10.65 31.52
C GLY A 191 17.36 11.14 32.95
N ASN A 192 17.19 10.20 33.89
CA ASN A 192 17.09 10.51 35.31
C ASN A 192 18.44 11.13 35.69
N GLY A 193 18.50 12.46 35.69
CA GLY A 193 19.61 13.20 36.25
C GLY A 193 19.73 12.87 37.73
N GLN A 194 20.79 12.13 38.10
CA GLN A 194 21.38 12.14 39.41
C GLN A 194 22.59 13.08 39.39
#